data_64e14c712cb5de104a661458bd9c27be
#
_entry.id   64e14c712cb5de104a661458bd9c27be
#
_cell.length_a   1.000
_cell.length_b   1.000
_cell.length_c   1.000
_cell.angle_alpha   90.00
_cell.angle_beta   90.00
_cell.angle_gamma   90.00
#
_symmetry.space_group_name_H-M   'P 1'
#
loop_
_entity.id
_entity.type
_entity.pdbx_description
1 polymer ?
#
loop_
_entity_poly.entity_id
_entity_poly.type
_entity_poly.pdbx_seq_one_letter_code
_entity_poly.pdbx_strand_id
1 'polypeptide(L)'
;MNNFFKYTCFLRTELLPQEIPLFFSNNPITENIDTIFQHIEDIDSQDNYTIPLNFKIPKNNNSTRTLSLLHPLSQIEAMIYIMKYEFLILNHLKKSNFNIRKAIKFNNLTFNGTKNIHEKRLKLEQDYSIKKSDSTITTEELDKNIKKYFAYSKHHKLIEILKNPLFIRSRNKYRYFLKLDIQNFFKSIYTHSIVWAIVGGKDIGKTLSRYKYSNTFASKTDKLLQKSNNNETNGILLGPELNRIISDLLLTTIDVDVQNKLNHLKHKTDYDIYRFIDDYFIFATSKETIEDIEKAIKTCLENYNLTLNDAKKEIHETPYYIGEPAINDTIISIDILNLHRKNLANELISPNKDIEKGEEFKYIVGKHHYWLNFHHDISRITTLNKQATRKIVLYVLKAIKIYIDPNSLKKANPYSYIKNLYTALEVITSVYSTYLDFDTTHAFIRILLRLKNGLHELKEDESINQDEILNIENKIFEHVYRVLKQNKHNLNNSTDLILFLETFNKKLSPQFLCEILELHSKDYFTLCSIAHYIQDQRAKNNFLNPRYKIVLKKLSSKIDYIISNPPKSMNGKSPLFDANYFYFLNDFSHYKPIKKMILTYTKK
;
A
#
# COMPACT_ATOMS: atom_id res chain seq x y z
N MET A 1 -28.85 3.85 6.55
CA MET A 1 -27.65 3.39 7.29
C MET A 1 -26.72 2.49 6.46
N ASN A 2 -27.22 1.55 5.64
CA ASN A 2 -26.34 0.63 4.90
C ASN A 2 -25.45 1.26 3.81
N ASN A 3 -25.86 2.36 3.20
CA ASN A 3 -25.10 3.04 2.14
C ASN A 3 -23.88 3.81 2.68
N PHE A 4 -23.96 4.42 3.84
CA PHE A 4 -22.88 5.21 4.42
C PHE A 4 -21.62 4.36 4.66
N PHE A 5 -21.78 3.16 5.21
CA PHE A 5 -20.65 2.27 5.47
C PHE A 5 -19.93 1.85 4.18
N LYS A 6 -20.68 1.65 3.09
CA LYS A 6 -20.14 1.32 1.77
C LYS A 6 -19.17 2.40 1.27
N TYR A 7 -19.54 3.66 1.40
CA TYR A 7 -18.72 4.78 0.91
C TYR A 7 -17.54 5.12 1.84
N THR A 8 -17.69 4.90 3.13
CA THR A 8 -16.53 5.00 4.06
C THR A 8 -15.46 4.00 3.74
N CYS A 9 -15.80 2.78 3.27
CA CYS A 9 -14.81 1.80 2.80
C CYS A 9 -14.03 2.30 1.57
N PHE A 10 -14.69 3.05 0.65
CA PHE A 10 -14.00 3.67 -0.47
C PHE A 10 -12.96 4.68 0.03
N LEU A 11 -13.35 5.62 0.90
CA LEU A 11 -12.43 6.63 1.44
C LEU A 11 -11.23 6.02 2.17
N ARG A 12 -11.44 4.94 2.92
CA ARG A 12 -10.34 4.23 3.61
C ARG A 12 -9.34 3.60 2.65
N THR A 13 -9.79 3.06 1.53
CA THR A 13 -8.90 2.43 0.54
C THR A 13 -8.18 3.45 -0.34
N GLU A 14 -8.73 4.65 -0.50
CA GLU A 14 -8.14 5.72 -1.31
C GLU A 14 -6.87 6.33 -0.68
N LEU A 15 -6.67 6.14 0.62
CA LEU A 15 -5.55 6.69 1.36
C LEU A 15 -4.21 5.94 1.18
N LEU A 16 -4.13 4.89 0.37
CA LEU A 16 -2.90 4.09 0.15
C LEU A 16 -2.29 3.52 1.45
N PRO A 17 -3.01 2.72 2.23
CA PRO A 17 -2.60 2.35 3.59
C PRO A 17 -1.32 1.52 3.70
N GLN A 18 -0.75 1.05 2.58
CA GLN A 18 0.49 0.27 2.55
C GLN A 18 1.71 1.11 2.14
N GLU A 19 1.49 2.32 1.62
CA GLU A 19 2.52 3.20 1.06
C GLU A 19 2.72 4.49 1.84
N ILE A 20 2.02 4.67 2.98
CA ILE A 20 2.10 5.85 3.85
C ILE A 20 2.31 5.43 5.31
N PRO A 21 2.75 6.35 6.19
CA PRO A 21 2.90 6.06 7.61
C PRO A 21 1.61 5.58 8.29
N LEU A 22 1.74 4.66 9.26
CA LEU A 22 0.64 3.94 9.89
C LEU A 22 -0.38 4.83 10.62
N PHE A 23 0.03 6.00 11.10
CA PHE A 23 -0.87 6.90 11.85
C PHE A 23 -1.75 7.78 10.95
N PHE A 24 -1.52 7.77 9.63
CA PHE A 24 -2.40 8.48 8.70
C PHE A 24 -3.70 7.72 8.49
N SER A 25 -4.82 8.41 8.61
CA SER A 25 -6.13 7.82 8.38
C SER A 25 -7.13 8.83 7.80
N ASN A 26 -8.19 8.30 7.15
CA ASN A 26 -9.34 9.09 6.73
C ASN A 26 -10.48 9.09 7.78
N ASN A 27 -10.18 8.72 9.03
CA ASN A 27 -11.18 8.73 10.10
C ASN A 27 -11.88 10.09 10.23
N PRO A 28 -11.17 11.25 10.21
CA PRO A 28 -11.83 12.54 10.31
C PRO A 28 -12.84 12.81 9.18
N ILE A 29 -12.59 12.33 7.95
CA ILE A 29 -13.59 12.42 6.87
C ILE A 29 -14.76 11.51 7.18
N THR A 30 -14.51 10.28 7.61
CA THR A 30 -15.56 9.29 7.85
C THR A 30 -16.41 9.62 9.06
N GLU A 31 -15.87 10.25 10.08
CA GLU A 31 -16.60 10.74 11.26
C GLU A 31 -17.54 11.91 10.94
N ASN A 32 -17.23 12.68 9.90
CA ASN A 32 -18.03 13.81 9.43
C ASN A 32 -18.85 13.48 8.18
N ILE A 33 -19.07 12.21 7.88
CA ILE A 33 -19.74 11.76 6.66
C ILE A 33 -21.16 12.33 6.51
N ASP A 34 -21.91 12.45 7.61
CA ASP A 34 -23.25 13.01 7.60
C ASP A 34 -23.27 14.48 7.17
N THR A 35 -22.29 15.27 7.62
CA THR A 35 -22.12 16.66 7.17
C THR A 35 -21.76 16.72 5.69
N ILE A 36 -20.94 15.79 5.20
CA ILE A 36 -20.60 15.68 3.77
C ILE A 36 -21.86 15.42 2.95
N PHE A 37 -22.71 14.50 3.39
CA PHE A 37 -23.96 14.17 2.69
C PHE A 37 -24.98 15.32 2.68
N GLN A 38 -25.00 16.16 3.71
CA GLN A 38 -25.85 17.37 3.74
C GLN A 38 -25.44 18.43 2.70
N HIS A 39 -24.16 18.44 2.28
CA HIS A 39 -23.58 19.41 1.36
C HIS A 39 -23.10 18.81 0.03
N ILE A 40 -23.61 17.63 -0.35
CA ILE A 40 -23.18 16.94 -1.57
C ILE A 40 -23.35 17.79 -2.83
N GLU A 41 -24.50 18.46 -2.98
CA GLU A 41 -24.79 19.27 -4.15
C GLU A 41 -23.86 20.47 -4.24
N ASP A 42 -23.57 21.12 -3.13
CA ASP A 42 -22.63 22.23 -3.05
C ASP A 42 -21.22 21.79 -3.43
N ILE A 43 -20.77 20.64 -2.95
CA ILE A 43 -19.45 20.08 -3.26
C ILE A 43 -19.33 19.70 -4.75
N ASP A 44 -20.35 19.06 -5.31
CA ASP A 44 -20.36 18.62 -6.73
C ASP A 44 -20.44 19.79 -7.72
N SER A 45 -21.02 20.93 -7.29
CA SER A 45 -21.19 22.13 -8.12
C SER A 45 -19.92 22.98 -8.23
N GLN A 46 -18.98 22.86 -7.31
CA GLN A 46 -17.78 23.70 -7.26
C GLN A 46 -16.73 23.30 -8.30
N ASP A 47 -16.08 24.29 -8.91
CA ASP A 47 -14.94 24.12 -9.84
C ASP A 47 -13.59 24.35 -9.14
N ASN A 48 -13.44 23.84 -7.92
CA ASN A 48 -12.19 23.94 -7.19
C ASN A 48 -11.15 22.91 -7.68
N TYR A 49 -9.93 23.37 -7.89
CA TYR A 49 -8.79 22.52 -8.19
C TYR A 49 -8.02 22.22 -6.91
N THR A 50 -7.55 20.99 -6.79
CA THR A 50 -6.74 20.57 -5.66
C THR A 50 -5.36 20.13 -6.11
N ILE A 51 -4.38 20.29 -5.23
CA ILE A 51 -3.02 19.82 -5.45
C ILE A 51 -2.82 18.55 -4.64
N PRO A 52 -2.44 17.42 -5.27
CA PRO A 52 -2.18 16.17 -4.56
C PRO A 52 -0.89 16.26 -3.72
N LEU A 53 -0.82 15.49 -2.65
CA LEU A 53 0.42 15.27 -1.92
C LEU A 53 1.27 14.24 -2.67
N ASN A 54 2.33 14.70 -3.33
CA ASN A 54 3.26 13.85 -4.05
C ASN A 54 4.42 13.41 -3.15
N PHE A 55 4.71 12.11 -3.13
CA PHE A 55 5.84 11.56 -2.40
C PHE A 55 6.56 10.49 -3.22
N LYS A 56 7.85 10.29 -2.94
CA LYS A 56 8.69 9.33 -3.68
C LYS A 56 8.84 8.05 -2.91
N ILE A 57 8.65 6.92 -3.59
CA ILE A 57 8.99 5.61 -3.07
C ILE A 57 10.08 4.96 -3.94
N PRO A 58 10.95 4.10 -3.38
CA PRO A 58 11.93 3.38 -4.17
C PRO A 58 11.22 2.45 -5.17
N LYS A 59 11.69 2.43 -6.42
CA LYS A 59 11.25 1.46 -7.44
C LYS A 59 12.22 0.27 -7.51
N ASN A 60 13.50 0.58 -7.45
CA ASN A 60 14.63 -0.35 -7.33
C ASN A 60 15.78 0.39 -6.62
N ASN A 61 16.95 -0.23 -6.49
CA ASN A 61 18.09 0.35 -5.75
C ASN A 61 18.55 1.72 -6.29
N ASN A 62 18.27 2.04 -7.56
CA ASN A 62 18.79 3.24 -8.23
C ASN A 62 17.70 4.19 -8.73
N SER A 63 16.43 3.87 -8.61
CA SER A 63 15.35 4.71 -9.13
C SER A 63 14.18 4.82 -8.16
N THR A 64 13.47 5.94 -8.24
CA THR A 64 12.25 6.20 -7.46
C THR A 64 11.06 6.35 -8.38
N ARG A 65 9.87 6.11 -7.86
CA ARG A 65 8.61 6.50 -8.48
C ARG A 65 7.84 7.43 -7.55
N THR A 66 7.13 8.36 -8.15
CA THR A 66 6.25 9.26 -7.40
C THR A 66 4.88 8.62 -7.26
N LEU A 67 4.40 8.54 -6.04
CA LEU A 67 3.00 8.28 -5.70
C LEU A 67 2.33 9.57 -5.26
N SER A 68 1.02 9.60 -5.35
CA SER A 68 0.21 10.76 -4.99
C SER A 68 -0.93 10.37 -4.07
N LEU A 69 -1.16 11.17 -3.04
CA LEU A 69 -2.38 11.15 -2.24
C LEU A 69 -3.29 12.29 -2.71
N LEU A 70 -4.56 11.97 -2.94
CA LEU A 70 -5.56 12.98 -3.26
C LEU A 70 -5.79 13.91 -2.07
N HIS A 71 -5.99 15.18 -2.36
CA HIS A 71 -6.50 16.12 -1.36
C HIS A 71 -7.82 15.58 -0.76
N PRO A 72 -8.11 15.77 0.54
CA PRO A 72 -9.33 15.27 1.17
C PRO A 72 -10.61 15.67 0.44
N LEU A 73 -10.69 16.90 -0.06
CA LEU A 73 -11.82 17.34 -0.88
C LEU A 73 -11.98 16.49 -2.14
N SER A 74 -10.89 16.22 -2.87
CA SER A 74 -10.93 15.37 -4.06
C SER A 74 -11.25 13.91 -3.74
N GLN A 75 -10.91 13.42 -2.55
CA GLN A 75 -11.36 12.10 -2.10
C GLN A 75 -12.88 12.06 -1.89
N ILE A 76 -13.46 13.14 -1.35
CA ILE A 76 -14.92 13.29 -1.20
C ILE A 76 -15.59 13.38 -2.58
N GLU A 77 -15.06 14.20 -3.50
CA GLU A 77 -15.56 14.28 -4.89
C GLU A 77 -15.47 12.93 -5.61
N ALA A 78 -14.38 12.18 -5.40
CA ALA A 78 -14.21 10.83 -5.92
C ALA A 78 -15.28 9.87 -5.36
N MET A 79 -15.58 9.96 -4.07
CA MET A 79 -16.65 9.19 -3.44
C MET A 79 -18.02 9.52 -4.06
N ILE A 80 -18.33 10.80 -4.24
CA ILE A 80 -19.60 11.25 -4.87
C ILE A 80 -19.67 10.74 -6.31
N TYR A 81 -18.58 10.82 -7.07
CA TYR A 81 -18.50 10.30 -8.42
C TYR A 81 -18.77 8.78 -8.48
N ILE A 82 -18.16 8.00 -7.60
CA ILE A 82 -18.43 6.56 -7.49
C ILE A 82 -19.90 6.29 -7.16
N MET A 83 -20.49 7.04 -6.22
CA MET A 83 -21.90 6.89 -5.87
C MET A 83 -22.83 7.06 -7.09
N LYS A 84 -22.51 8.02 -7.97
CA LYS A 84 -23.33 8.32 -9.16
C LYS A 84 -23.11 7.32 -10.29
N TYR A 85 -21.88 6.82 -10.49
CA TYR A 85 -21.49 6.16 -11.73
C TYR A 85 -20.99 4.72 -11.56
N GLU A 86 -21.06 4.13 -10.36
CA GLU A 86 -20.55 2.78 -10.10
C GLU A 86 -21.09 1.70 -11.05
N PHE A 87 -22.38 1.77 -11.43
CA PHE A 87 -22.98 0.82 -12.36
C PHE A 87 -22.45 0.99 -13.80
N LEU A 88 -22.27 2.24 -14.23
CA LEU A 88 -21.72 2.52 -15.55
C LEU A 88 -20.27 2.06 -15.65
N ILE A 89 -19.48 2.29 -14.60
CA ILE A 89 -18.10 1.80 -14.50
C ILE A 89 -18.08 0.28 -14.61
N LEU A 90 -18.85 -0.44 -13.80
CA LEU A 90 -18.88 -1.90 -13.80
C LEU A 90 -19.33 -2.48 -15.14
N ASN A 91 -20.36 -1.88 -15.77
CA ASN A 91 -20.85 -2.31 -17.07
C ASN A 91 -19.81 -2.09 -18.17
N HIS A 92 -19.08 -0.98 -18.12
CA HIS A 92 -18.01 -0.74 -19.08
C HIS A 92 -16.87 -1.77 -18.91
N LEU A 93 -16.40 -2.00 -17.68
CA LEU A 93 -15.31 -2.93 -17.38
C LEU A 93 -15.61 -4.40 -17.75
N LYS A 94 -16.90 -4.80 -17.80
CA LYS A 94 -17.31 -6.15 -18.21
C LYS A 94 -16.99 -6.45 -19.69
N LYS A 95 -16.85 -5.45 -20.54
CA LYS A 95 -16.65 -5.61 -21.99
C LYS A 95 -15.31 -6.26 -22.34
N SER A 96 -14.27 -6.07 -21.51
CA SER A 96 -12.96 -6.67 -21.76
C SER A 96 -12.95 -8.17 -21.44
N ASN A 97 -12.46 -8.97 -22.39
CA ASN A 97 -12.17 -10.40 -22.20
C ASN A 97 -10.72 -10.66 -21.74
N PHE A 98 -9.85 -9.66 -21.83
CA PHE A 98 -8.41 -9.78 -21.52
C PHE A 98 -8.09 -9.41 -20.07
N ASN A 99 -8.83 -8.45 -19.48
CA ASN A 99 -8.56 -7.95 -18.14
C ASN A 99 -8.91 -8.99 -17.07
N ILE A 100 -7.89 -9.58 -16.46
CA ILE A 100 -8.03 -10.60 -15.42
C ILE A 100 -8.15 -10.02 -14.00
N ARG A 101 -7.95 -8.70 -13.86
CA ARG A 101 -8.08 -7.96 -12.59
C ARG A 101 -9.25 -6.97 -12.59
N LYS A 102 -10.17 -7.09 -13.55
CA LYS A 102 -11.30 -6.15 -13.64
C LYS A 102 -12.18 -6.16 -12.39
N ALA A 103 -12.71 -5.01 -12.03
CA ALA A 103 -13.77 -4.92 -11.04
C ALA A 103 -15.04 -5.59 -11.58
N ILE A 104 -15.61 -6.52 -10.81
CA ILE A 104 -16.77 -7.32 -11.24
C ILE A 104 -18.05 -6.79 -10.59
N LYS A 105 -17.96 -6.42 -9.32
CA LYS A 105 -19.06 -5.93 -8.48
C LYS A 105 -18.48 -5.10 -7.35
N PHE A 106 -19.30 -4.28 -6.71
CA PHE A 106 -18.91 -3.77 -5.41
C PHE A 106 -18.95 -4.89 -4.38
N ASN A 107 -18.07 -4.82 -3.43
CA ASN A 107 -18.07 -5.73 -2.31
C ASN A 107 -19.41 -5.56 -1.59
N ASN A 108 -20.27 -6.55 -1.72
CA ASN A 108 -21.42 -6.66 -0.84
C ASN A 108 -20.87 -6.86 0.57
N LEU A 109 -20.91 -5.78 1.32
CA LEU A 109 -20.84 -5.84 2.77
C LEU A 109 -22.24 -6.35 3.23
N THR A 110 -22.64 -7.51 2.72
CA THR A 110 -23.83 -8.22 3.20
C THR A 110 -23.50 -8.75 4.58
N PHE A 111 -23.88 -7.98 5.53
CA PHE A 111 -23.89 -8.38 6.92
C PHE A 111 -25.11 -9.26 7.14
N ASN A 112 -24.92 -10.56 7.07
CA ASN A 112 -25.88 -11.50 7.62
C ASN A 112 -25.74 -11.42 9.16
N GLY A 113 -26.58 -10.61 9.80
CA GLY A 113 -26.68 -10.52 11.25
C GLY A 113 -26.48 -9.12 11.82
N THR A 114 -27.56 -8.53 12.28
CA THR A 114 -27.63 -7.15 12.79
C THR A 114 -26.89 -6.90 14.11
N LYS A 115 -26.67 -7.91 14.95
CA LYS A 115 -25.95 -7.77 16.23
C LYS A 115 -24.42 -7.67 16.09
N ASN A 116 -23.83 -8.34 15.12
CA ASN A 116 -22.38 -8.38 14.93
C ASN A 116 -21.79 -7.17 14.15
N ILE A 117 -22.64 -6.32 13.57
CA ILE A 117 -22.20 -5.17 12.75
C ILE A 117 -21.61 -4.07 13.64
N HIS A 118 -22.28 -3.76 14.74
CA HIS A 118 -21.87 -2.69 15.63
C HIS A 118 -20.58 -3.04 16.39
N GLU A 119 -20.46 -4.28 16.81
CA GLU A 119 -19.26 -4.80 17.46
C GLU A 119 -18.07 -4.90 16.50
N LYS A 120 -18.29 -5.37 15.26
CA LYS A 120 -17.24 -5.39 14.23
C LYS A 120 -16.85 -3.99 13.75
N ARG A 121 -17.81 -3.05 13.72
CA ARG A 121 -17.53 -1.65 13.42
C ARG A 121 -16.72 -1.00 14.54
N LEU A 122 -17.12 -1.17 15.80
CA LEU A 122 -16.38 -0.69 16.96
C LEU A 122 -14.98 -1.32 17.05
N LYS A 123 -14.84 -2.59 16.73
CA LYS A 123 -13.56 -3.29 16.66
C LYS A 123 -12.69 -2.75 15.52
N LEU A 124 -13.24 -2.54 14.33
CA LEU A 124 -12.55 -1.88 13.22
C LEU A 124 -12.14 -0.44 13.55
N GLU A 125 -13.00 0.33 14.19
CA GLU A 125 -12.69 1.69 14.63
C GLU A 125 -11.68 1.71 15.80
N GLN A 126 -11.71 0.70 16.65
CA GLN A 126 -10.73 0.48 17.72
C GLN A 126 -9.37 0.01 17.19
N ASP A 127 -9.36 -0.85 16.17
CA ASP A 127 -8.15 -1.37 15.52
C ASP A 127 -7.48 -0.32 14.62
N TYR A 128 -8.24 0.67 14.13
CA TYR A 128 -7.73 1.81 13.36
C TYR A 128 -7.42 3.06 14.20
N SER A 129 -8.05 3.22 15.35
CA SER A 129 -7.56 4.17 16.32
C SER A 129 -6.29 3.57 16.92
N ILE A 130 -5.14 4.19 16.71
CA ILE A 130 -3.96 3.96 17.55
C ILE A 130 -4.41 4.38 18.94
N LYS A 131 -5.01 3.44 19.67
CA LYS A 131 -5.41 3.71 21.05
C LYS A 131 -4.16 3.95 21.85
N LYS A 132 -4.12 5.09 22.44
CA LYS A 132 -3.11 5.62 23.36
C LYS A 132 -2.93 4.80 24.65
N SER A 133 -3.51 3.62 24.78
CA SER A 133 -3.40 2.80 25.99
C SER A 133 -3.63 1.32 25.68
N ASP A 134 -2.65 0.51 25.97
CA ASP A 134 -2.69 -0.90 26.41
C ASP A 134 -3.51 -1.92 25.61
N SER A 135 -3.74 -1.78 24.33
CA SER A 135 -4.34 -2.84 23.56
C SER A 135 -3.44 -3.36 22.45
N THR A 136 -3.14 -4.63 22.55
CA THR A 136 -2.51 -5.47 21.55
C THR A 136 -3.29 -5.39 20.23
N ILE A 137 -2.80 -4.57 19.28
CA ILE A 137 -3.34 -4.55 17.92
C ILE A 137 -2.83 -5.80 17.22
N THR A 138 -3.69 -6.75 16.95
CA THR A 138 -3.34 -7.88 16.10
C THR A 138 -3.32 -7.39 14.65
N THR A 139 -2.13 -7.23 14.13
CA THR A 139 -1.85 -6.73 12.77
C THR A 139 -2.46 -7.59 11.65
N GLU A 140 -2.81 -8.85 11.93
CA GLU A 140 -3.52 -9.72 11.00
C GLU A 140 -4.98 -9.32 10.80
N GLU A 141 -5.60 -8.70 11.81
CA GLU A 141 -6.97 -8.18 11.71
C GLU A 141 -7.02 -6.88 10.90
N LEU A 142 -5.99 -6.04 10.97
CA LEU A 142 -5.87 -4.84 10.11
C LEU A 142 -5.84 -5.21 8.62
N ASP A 143 -5.03 -6.20 8.23
CA ASP A 143 -4.91 -6.61 6.82
C ASP A 143 -6.14 -7.36 6.29
N LYS A 144 -6.86 -8.09 7.16
CA LYS A 144 -8.07 -8.86 6.78
C LYS A 144 -9.31 -7.99 6.64
N ASN A 145 -9.36 -6.84 7.29
CA ASN A 145 -10.58 -6.04 7.45
C ASN A 145 -10.69 -4.85 6.49
N ILE A 146 -9.60 -4.43 5.80
CA ILE A 146 -9.70 -3.43 4.73
C ILE A 146 -10.27 -4.10 3.48
N LYS A 147 -11.58 -4.20 3.40
CA LYS A 147 -12.23 -4.62 2.17
C LYS A 147 -12.21 -3.45 1.18
N LYS A 148 -11.66 -3.70 0.00
CA LYS A 148 -11.74 -2.75 -1.11
C LYS A 148 -13.19 -2.53 -1.50
N TYR A 149 -13.51 -1.32 -1.93
CA TYR A 149 -14.87 -0.98 -2.38
C TYR A 149 -15.35 -1.89 -3.51
N PHE A 150 -14.52 -2.11 -4.53
CA PHE A 150 -14.80 -3.05 -5.59
C PHE A 150 -14.24 -4.44 -5.30
N ALA A 151 -15.04 -5.46 -5.60
CA ALA A 151 -14.56 -6.84 -5.71
C ALA A 151 -13.97 -7.04 -7.11
N TYR A 152 -12.71 -7.44 -7.13
CA TYR A 152 -12.01 -7.77 -8.37
C TYR A 152 -12.22 -9.24 -8.74
N SER A 153 -12.02 -9.57 -10.01
CA SER A 153 -11.85 -10.95 -10.47
C SER A 153 -10.73 -11.62 -9.65
N LYS A 154 -10.71 -12.94 -9.64
CA LYS A 154 -9.97 -13.80 -8.68
C LYS A 154 -8.50 -13.48 -8.43
N HIS A 155 -7.88 -12.58 -9.22
CA HIS A 155 -6.44 -12.34 -9.19
C HIS A 155 -6.12 -10.93 -8.73
N HIS A 156 -5.68 -10.79 -7.47
CA HIS A 156 -5.24 -9.52 -6.92
C HIS A 156 -3.75 -9.23 -7.15
N LYS A 157 -2.94 -10.29 -7.33
CA LYS A 157 -1.48 -10.22 -7.46
C LYS A 157 -1.04 -10.98 -8.70
N LEU A 158 0.01 -10.49 -9.38
CA LEU A 158 0.58 -11.13 -10.55
C LEU A 158 1.00 -12.59 -10.28
N ILE A 159 1.57 -12.87 -9.12
CA ILE A 159 1.99 -14.22 -8.74
C ILE A 159 0.83 -15.23 -8.66
N GLU A 160 -0.37 -14.76 -8.34
CA GLU A 160 -1.58 -15.60 -8.33
C GLU A 160 -1.99 -16.00 -9.74
N ILE A 161 -1.72 -15.13 -10.71
CA ILE A 161 -1.99 -15.37 -12.13
C ILE A 161 -1.05 -16.46 -12.66
N LEU A 162 0.24 -16.35 -12.36
CA LEU A 162 1.25 -17.32 -12.80
C LEU A 162 0.98 -18.73 -12.26
N LYS A 163 0.30 -18.84 -11.11
CA LYS A 163 -0.14 -20.11 -10.48
C LYS A 163 -1.54 -20.54 -10.90
N ASN A 164 -2.24 -19.75 -11.74
CA ASN A 164 -3.61 -20.08 -12.15
C ASN A 164 -3.62 -21.25 -13.14
N PRO A 165 -4.48 -22.27 -12.95
CA PRO A 165 -4.60 -23.39 -13.88
C PRO A 165 -4.89 -22.98 -15.33
N LEU A 166 -5.64 -21.88 -15.56
CA LEU A 166 -5.90 -21.38 -16.91
C LEU A 166 -4.61 -20.87 -17.57
N PHE A 167 -3.79 -20.15 -16.83
CA PHE A 167 -2.51 -19.65 -17.33
C PHE A 167 -1.53 -20.80 -17.63
N ILE A 168 -1.49 -21.81 -16.75
CA ILE A 168 -0.72 -23.05 -16.96
C ILE A 168 -1.23 -23.78 -18.21
N ARG A 169 -2.54 -23.85 -18.40
CA ARG A 169 -3.15 -24.48 -19.61
C ARG A 169 -2.75 -23.72 -20.88
N SER A 170 -2.80 -22.39 -20.89
CA SER A 170 -2.37 -21.60 -22.06
C SER A 170 -0.89 -21.83 -22.36
N ARG A 171 -0.05 -21.86 -21.33
CA ARG A 171 1.38 -22.18 -21.48
C ARG A 171 1.64 -23.58 -22.09
N ASN A 172 0.81 -24.56 -21.75
CA ASN A 172 0.95 -25.92 -22.31
C ASN A 172 0.34 -26.05 -23.71
N LYS A 173 -0.62 -25.20 -24.06
CA LYS A 173 -1.34 -25.23 -25.33
C LYS A 173 -0.60 -24.52 -26.45
N TYR A 174 0.03 -23.37 -26.13
CA TYR A 174 0.63 -22.49 -27.12
C TYR A 174 2.15 -22.55 -27.09
N ARG A 175 2.74 -22.46 -28.29
CA ARG A 175 4.18 -22.56 -28.48
C ARG A 175 4.91 -21.26 -28.11
N TYR A 176 4.28 -20.12 -28.41
CA TYR A 176 4.89 -18.80 -28.23
C TYR A 176 4.25 -18.03 -27.09
N PHE A 177 5.09 -17.27 -26.38
CA PHE A 177 4.69 -16.34 -25.32
C PHE A 177 5.31 -14.96 -25.57
N LEU A 178 4.49 -13.91 -25.50
CA LEU A 178 4.91 -12.53 -25.58
C LEU A 178 4.41 -11.77 -24.36
N LYS A 179 5.32 -11.03 -23.72
CA LYS A 179 4.97 -10.07 -22.66
C LYS A 179 5.23 -8.66 -23.16
N LEU A 180 4.23 -7.79 -22.97
CA LEU A 180 4.30 -6.37 -23.30
C LEU A 180 3.93 -5.52 -22.08
N ASP A 181 4.54 -4.32 -21.98
CA ASP A 181 4.29 -3.32 -20.95
C ASP A 181 3.99 -1.98 -21.64
N ILE A 182 3.06 -1.19 -21.11
CA ILE A 182 2.77 0.16 -21.64
C ILE A 182 3.74 1.15 -21.01
N GLN A 183 4.41 1.94 -21.85
CA GLN A 183 5.43 2.89 -21.39
C GLN A 183 4.84 4.01 -20.53
N ASN A 184 5.35 4.18 -19.30
CA ASN A 184 4.94 5.25 -18.39
C ASN A 184 3.40 5.43 -18.27
N PHE A 185 2.64 4.34 -18.27
CA PHE A 185 1.21 4.28 -18.48
C PHE A 185 0.43 5.43 -17.82
N PHE A 186 0.41 5.55 -16.48
CA PHE A 186 -0.35 6.59 -15.79
C PHE A 186 0.06 8.01 -16.16
N LYS A 187 1.35 8.25 -16.41
CA LYS A 187 1.87 9.57 -16.80
C LYS A 187 1.57 9.92 -18.26
N SER A 188 1.33 8.91 -19.11
CA SER A 188 1.07 9.09 -20.53
C SER A 188 -0.41 9.23 -20.84
N ILE A 189 -1.31 8.94 -19.90
CA ILE A 189 -2.75 9.06 -20.12
C ILE A 189 -3.12 10.54 -20.27
N TYR A 190 -3.66 10.91 -21.44
CA TYR A 190 -4.30 12.18 -21.67
C TYR A 190 -5.75 12.10 -21.17
N THR A 191 -6.19 12.96 -20.25
CA THR A 191 -7.49 12.79 -19.59
C THR A 191 -8.66 12.75 -20.56
N HIS A 192 -8.61 13.55 -21.64
CA HIS A 192 -9.62 13.52 -22.69
C HIS A 192 -9.66 12.21 -23.47
N SER A 193 -8.58 11.42 -23.53
CA SER A 193 -8.59 10.11 -24.17
C SER A 193 -9.52 9.13 -23.46
N ILE A 194 -9.74 9.31 -22.16
CA ILE A 194 -10.71 8.55 -21.37
C ILE A 194 -12.15 8.89 -21.83
N VAL A 195 -12.40 10.17 -22.12
CA VAL A 195 -13.70 10.57 -22.71
C VAL A 195 -13.93 9.84 -24.03
N TRP A 196 -12.92 9.84 -24.94
CA TRP A 196 -13.01 9.16 -26.22
C TRP A 196 -13.31 7.67 -26.07
N ALA A 197 -12.65 7.02 -25.11
CA ALA A 197 -12.87 5.62 -24.81
C ALA A 197 -14.28 5.32 -24.29
N ILE A 198 -14.82 6.18 -23.43
CA ILE A 198 -16.16 6.00 -22.85
C ILE A 198 -17.26 6.21 -23.89
N VAL A 199 -17.12 7.21 -24.76
CA VAL A 199 -18.16 7.59 -25.75
C VAL A 199 -18.03 6.86 -27.07
N GLY A 200 -16.98 6.08 -27.28
CA GLY A 200 -16.79 5.24 -28.47
C GLY A 200 -16.00 5.90 -29.61
N GLY A 201 -15.26 6.99 -29.34
CA GLY A 201 -14.37 7.57 -30.34
C GLY A 201 -13.96 9.02 -30.11
N LYS A 202 -12.84 9.41 -30.71
CA LYS A 202 -12.27 10.75 -30.61
C LYS A 202 -13.18 11.85 -31.16
N ASP A 203 -13.81 11.59 -32.30
CA ASP A 203 -14.67 12.57 -32.96
C ASP A 203 -15.96 12.82 -32.18
N ILE A 204 -16.56 11.76 -31.61
CA ILE A 204 -17.72 11.87 -30.73
C ILE A 204 -17.31 12.67 -29.47
N GLY A 205 -16.15 12.37 -28.89
CA GLY A 205 -15.63 13.09 -27.72
C GLY A 205 -15.43 14.59 -27.98
N LYS A 206 -14.87 14.95 -29.15
CA LYS A 206 -14.71 16.35 -29.56
C LYS A 206 -16.05 17.05 -29.78
N THR A 207 -17.05 16.36 -30.34
CA THR A 207 -18.40 16.89 -30.54
C THR A 207 -19.08 17.18 -29.20
N LEU A 208 -18.99 16.25 -28.23
CA LEU A 208 -19.51 16.46 -26.86
C LEU A 208 -18.89 17.68 -26.18
N SER A 209 -17.58 17.87 -26.32
CA SER A 209 -16.88 19.05 -25.80
C SER A 209 -17.37 20.35 -26.46
N ARG A 210 -17.53 20.36 -27.79
CA ARG A 210 -17.99 21.52 -28.57
C ARG A 210 -19.38 21.97 -28.12
N TYR A 211 -20.31 21.05 -27.90
CA TYR A 211 -21.68 21.35 -27.46
C TYR A 211 -21.83 21.49 -25.94
N LYS A 212 -20.72 21.56 -25.20
CA LYS A 212 -20.69 21.78 -23.74
C LYS A 212 -21.56 20.80 -22.92
N TYR A 213 -21.62 19.54 -23.33
CA TYR A 213 -22.27 18.49 -22.55
C TYR A 213 -21.48 18.16 -21.28
N SER A 214 -21.55 19.04 -20.27
CA SER A 214 -20.77 18.99 -19.05
C SER A 214 -21.21 17.94 -18.03
N ASN A 215 -22.45 17.44 -18.13
CA ASN A 215 -23.06 16.55 -17.14
C ASN A 215 -23.08 15.06 -17.55
N THR A 216 -22.36 14.68 -18.60
CA THR A 216 -22.25 13.27 -18.99
C THR A 216 -21.26 12.54 -18.12
N PHE A 217 -21.41 11.20 -17.97
CA PHE A 217 -20.46 10.34 -17.29
C PHE A 217 -19.01 10.58 -17.76
N ALA A 218 -18.80 10.63 -19.08
CA ALA A 218 -17.49 10.86 -19.67
C ALA A 218 -16.89 12.23 -19.27
N SER A 219 -17.67 13.31 -19.38
CA SER A 219 -17.21 14.66 -19.04
C SER A 219 -16.94 14.82 -17.53
N LYS A 220 -17.76 14.20 -16.68
CA LYS A 220 -17.53 14.21 -15.21
C LYS A 220 -16.27 13.40 -14.84
N THR A 221 -15.97 12.31 -15.55
CA THR A 221 -14.74 11.55 -15.36
C THR A 221 -13.50 12.39 -15.67
N ASP A 222 -13.49 13.08 -16.81
CA ASP A 222 -12.40 13.97 -17.22
C ASP A 222 -12.20 15.12 -16.23
N LYS A 223 -13.27 15.83 -15.88
CA LYS A 223 -13.22 16.93 -14.91
C LYS A 223 -12.71 16.48 -13.56
N LEU A 224 -13.13 15.34 -13.03
CA LEU A 224 -12.69 14.81 -11.75
C LEU A 224 -11.17 14.58 -11.74
N LEU A 225 -10.62 13.99 -12.81
CA LEU A 225 -9.18 13.77 -12.92
C LEU A 225 -8.40 15.09 -12.96
N GLN A 226 -8.88 16.07 -13.74
CA GLN A 226 -8.25 17.38 -13.83
C GLN A 226 -8.32 18.13 -12.49
N LYS A 227 -9.49 18.21 -11.86
CA LYS A 227 -9.69 18.86 -10.57
C LYS A 227 -8.77 18.30 -9.49
N SER A 228 -8.62 16.99 -9.45
CA SER A 228 -7.78 16.30 -8.45
C SER A 228 -6.27 16.46 -8.70
N ASN A 229 -5.85 16.98 -9.84
CA ASN A 229 -4.46 17.13 -10.26
C ASN A 229 -4.16 18.56 -10.75
N ASN A 230 -4.58 19.57 -10.01
CA ASN A 230 -4.29 20.99 -10.32
C ASN A 230 -4.66 21.41 -11.75
N ASN A 231 -5.77 20.89 -12.29
CA ASN A 231 -6.25 21.11 -13.65
C ASN A 231 -5.30 20.62 -14.77
N GLU A 232 -4.42 19.67 -14.45
CA GLU A 232 -3.54 19.06 -15.44
C GLU A 232 -4.32 18.04 -16.28
N THR A 233 -4.11 18.09 -17.59
CA THR A 233 -4.74 17.17 -18.55
C THR A 233 -3.82 16.04 -19.00
N ASN A 234 -2.50 16.21 -18.81
CA ASN A 234 -1.48 15.24 -19.19
C ASN A 234 -1.05 14.42 -17.97
N GLY A 235 -1.29 13.13 -18.03
CA GLY A 235 -1.02 12.22 -16.94
C GLY A 235 -2.12 12.17 -15.89
N ILE A 236 -2.32 11.02 -15.30
CA ILE A 236 -3.15 10.82 -14.12
C ILE A 236 -2.28 10.38 -12.94
N LEU A 237 -2.76 10.66 -11.74
CA LEU A 237 -2.00 10.38 -10.52
C LEU A 237 -1.82 8.87 -10.31
N LEU A 238 -0.60 8.46 -10.01
CA LEU A 238 -0.29 7.10 -9.61
C LEU A 238 -0.48 6.96 -8.10
N GLY A 239 -1.27 5.98 -7.69
CA GLY A 239 -1.58 5.69 -6.28
C GLY A 239 -3.07 5.56 -6.03
N PRO A 240 -3.88 6.59 -6.27
CA PRO A 240 -5.31 6.55 -6.00
C PRO A 240 -6.00 5.37 -6.70
N GLU A 241 -6.81 4.64 -5.95
CA GLU A 241 -7.59 3.49 -6.47
C GLU A 241 -8.57 3.93 -7.55
N LEU A 242 -9.17 5.11 -7.39
CA LEU A 242 -10.04 5.71 -8.40
C LEU A 242 -9.33 5.83 -9.75
N ASN A 243 -8.12 6.39 -9.77
CA ASN A 243 -7.38 6.61 -11.01
C ASN A 243 -7.06 5.28 -11.72
N ARG A 244 -6.80 4.22 -10.92
CA ARG A 244 -6.60 2.88 -11.46
C ARG A 244 -7.88 2.31 -12.08
N ILE A 245 -9.04 2.52 -11.45
CA ILE A 245 -10.34 2.09 -12.00
C ILE A 245 -10.66 2.86 -13.28
N ILE A 246 -10.43 4.17 -13.27
CA ILE A 246 -10.67 5.01 -14.46
C ILE A 246 -9.71 4.63 -15.61
N SER A 247 -8.44 4.34 -15.30
CA SER A 247 -7.51 3.85 -16.33
C SER A 247 -7.92 2.51 -16.92
N ASP A 248 -8.58 1.65 -16.14
CA ASP A 248 -9.15 0.39 -16.63
C ASP A 248 -10.35 0.62 -17.58
N LEU A 249 -11.08 1.75 -17.49
CA LEU A 249 -12.12 2.10 -18.49
C LEU A 249 -11.48 2.32 -19.88
N LEU A 250 -10.37 3.07 -19.93
CA LEU A 250 -9.60 3.30 -21.15
C LEU A 250 -9.09 1.99 -21.74
N LEU A 251 -8.39 1.20 -20.92
CA LEU A 251 -7.81 -0.06 -21.37
C LEU A 251 -8.86 -1.10 -21.75
N THR A 252 -10.04 -1.07 -21.14
CA THR A 252 -11.16 -1.95 -21.55
C THR A 252 -11.62 -1.64 -22.97
N THR A 253 -11.71 -0.37 -23.36
CA THR A 253 -12.04 0.00 -24.75
C THR A 253 -10.94 -0.45 -25.70
N ILE A 254 -9.68 -0.23 -25.34
CA ILE A 254 -8.53 -0.70 -26.14
C ILE A 254 -8.56 -2.23 -26.30
N ASP A 255 -8.87 -2.99 -25.23
CA ASP A 255 -8.99 -4.46 -25.29
C ASP A 255 -10.07 -4.89 -26.32
N VAL A 256 -11.22 -4.19 -26.33
CA VAL A 256 -12.29 -4.45 -27.30
C VAL A 256 -11.85 -4.10 -28.72
N ASP A 257 -11.18 -2.97 -28.91
CA ASP A 257 -10.65 -2.56 -30.21
C ASP A 257 -9.62 -3.56 -30.76
N VAL A 258 -8.74 -4.05 -29.90
CA VAL A 258 -7.77 -5.13 -30.23
C VAL A 258 -8.52 -6.39 -30.64
N GLN A 259 -9.51 -6.82 -29.85
CA GLN A 259 -10.30 -8.02 -30.18
C GLN A 259 -11.01 -7.88 -31.52
N ASN A 260 -11.55 -6.70 -31.84
CA ASN A 260 -12.20 -6.42 -33.12
C ASN A 260 -11.21 -6.46 -34.31
N LYS A 261 -9.97 -5.95 -34.12
CA LYS A 261 -8.91 -6.03 -35.13
C LYS A 261 -8.43 -7.45 -35.39
N LEU A 262 -8.49 -8.32 -34.39
CA LEU A 262 -8.10 -9.72 -34.47
C LEU A 262 -9.27 -10.66 -34.85
N ASN A 263 -10.33 -10.15 -35.50
CA ASN A 263 -11.51 -10.93 -35.87
C ASN A 263 -11.22 -12.11 -36.81
N HIS A 264 -10.10 -12.07 -37.52
CA HIS A 264 -9.61 -13.17 -38.40
C HIS A 264 -8.95 -14.31 -37.58
N LEU A 265 -8.62 -14.10 -36.31
CA LEU A 265 -8.05 -15.08 -35.38
C LEU A 265 -9.09 -15.51 -34.33
N LYS A 266 -9.08 -16.78 -33.97
CA LYS A 266 -10.01 -17.32 -32.96
C LYS A 266 -9.42 -17.25 -31.58
N HIS A 267 -9.97 -16.36 -30.73
CA HIS A 267 -9.62 -16.31 -29.32
C HIS A 267 -9.81 -17.68 -28.66
N LYS A 268 -8.92 -18.06 -27.77
CA LYS A 268 -8.82 -19.38 -27.11
C LYS A 268 -8.52 -20.56 -28.05
N THR A 269 -8.33 -20.35 -29.31
CA THR A 269 -7.89 -21.38 -30.27
C THR A 269 -6.52 -21.05 -30.81
N ASP A 270 -6.37 -19.90 -31.42
CA ASP A 270 -5.12 -19.44 -32.05
C ASP A 270 -4.28 -18.63 -31.09
N TYR A 271 -4.93 -17.96 -30.13
CA TYR A 271 -4.28 -17.16 -29.09
C TYR A 271 -5.09 -17.06 -27.79
N ASP A 272 -4.40 -16.71 -26.69
CA ASP A 272 -4.95 -16.22 -25.43
C ASP A 272 -4.24 -14.93 -25.04
N ILE A 273 -4.98 -13.94 -24.52
CA ILE A 273 -4.46 -12.69 -23.98
C ILE A 273 -4.95 -12.51 -22.54
N TYR A 274 -4.02 -12.22 -21.64
CA TYR A 274 -4.30 -11.84 -20.27
C TYR A 274 -3.68 -10.48 -19.99
N ARG A 275 -4.50 -9.49 -19.57
CA ARG A 275 -4.02 -8.17 -19.16
C ARG A 275 -4.14 -7.99 -17.65
N PHE A 276 -3.03 -7.57 -17.04
CA PHE A 276 -2.98 -7.21 -15.63
C PHE A 276 -2.50 -5.76 -15.49
N ILE A 277 -3.44 -4.82 -15.28
CA ILE A 277 -3.19 -3.37 -15.34
C ILE A 277 -2.63 -3.00 -16.72
N ASP A 278 -1.37 -2.61 -16.80
CA ASP A 278 -0.63 -2.20 -17.99
C ASP A 278 0.23 -3.32 -18.61
N ASP A 279 0.33 -4.49 -17.96
CA ASP A 279 1.04 -5.67 -18.48
C ASP A 279 0.12 -6.58 -19.32
N TYR A 280 0.54 -6.94 -20.54
CA TYR A 280 -0.08 -7.95 -21.39
C TYR A 280 0.74 -9.23 -21.40
N PHE A 281 0.07 -10.36 -21.19
CA PHE A 281 0.60 -11.72 -21.29
C PHE A 281 -0.12 -12.42 -22.43
N ILE A 282 0.59 -12.71 -23.51
CA ILE A 282 0.02 -13.17 -24.78
C ILE A 282 0.61 -14.54 -25.09
N PHE A 283 -0.26 -15.47 -25.40
CA PHE A 283 0.09 -16.82 -25.82
C PHE A 283 -0.46 -17.06 -27.22
N ALA A 284 0.33 -17.63 -28.14
CA ALA A 284 -0.10 -17.89 -29.51
C ALA A 284 0.53 -19.17 -30.08
N THR A 285 -0.16 -19.71 -31.09
CA THR A 285 0.25 -20.94 -31.77
C THR A 285 1.45 -20.75 -32.69
N SER A 286 1.56 -19.58 -33.33
CA SER A 286 2.62 -19.27 -34.28
C SER A 286 3.26 -17.91 -34.02
N LYS A 287 4.42 -17.67 -34.64
CA LYS A 287 5.14 -16.41 -34.54
C LYS A 287 4.40 -15.28 -35.29
N GLU A 288 3.83 -15.59 -36.41
CA GLU A 288 3.02 -14.66 -37.20
C GLU A 288 1.81 -14.17 -36.41
N THR A 289 1.15 -15.06 -35.66
CA THR A 289 0.06 -14.70 -34.75
C THR A 289 0.52 -13.74 -33.64
N ILE A 290 1.73 -13.92 -33.10
CA ILE A 290 2.33 -13.01 -32.11
C ILE A 290 2.53 -11.61 -32.72
N GLU A 291 3.10 -11.55 -33.94
CA GLU A 291 3.38 -10.29 -34.65
C GLU A 291 2.07 -9.53 -34.99
N ASP A 292 1.04 -10.24 -35.43
CA ASP A 292 -0.28 -9.67 -35.68
C ASP A 292 -0.93 -9.08 -34.42
N ILE A 293 -0.86 -9.81 -33.32
CA ILE A 293 -1.40 -9.34 -32.03
C ILE A 293 -0.62 -8.13 -31.52
N GLU A 294 0.70 -8.15 -31.58
CA GLU A 294 1.55 -7.02 -31.18
C GLU A 294 1.21 -5.77 -31.99
N LYS A 295 1.11 -5.90 -33.31
CA LYS A 295 0.73 -4.82 -34.22
C LYS A 295 -0.67 -4.27 -33.91
N ALA A 296 -1.64 -5.16 -33.64
CA ALA A 296 -2.99 -4.76 -33.28
C ALA A 296 -3.01 -3.96 -31.98
N ILE A 297 -2.31 -4.45 -30.92
CA ILE A 297 -2.20 -3.76 -29.62
C ILE A 297 -1.53 -2.40 -29.80
N LYS A 298 -0.39 -2.35 -30.50
CA LYS A 298 0.35 -1.11 -30.76
C LYS A 298 -0.54 -0.06 -31.44
N THR A 299 -1.20 -0.43 -32.51
CA THR A 299 -2.07 0.50 -33.26
C THR A 299 -3.27 0.97 -32.41
N CYS A 300 -3.88 0.09 -31.60
CA CYS A 300 -4.98 0.49 -30.73
C CYS A 300 -4.52 1.42 -29.60
N LEU A 301 -3.33 1.21 -29.03
CA LEU A 301 -2.74 2.10 -28.03
C LEU A 301 -2.43 3.50 -28.60
N GLU A 302 -1.87 3.56 -29.82
CA GLU A 302 -1.54 4.81 -30.51
C GLU A 302 -2.77 5.71 -30.75
N ASN A 303 -3.97 5.14 -30.96
CA ASN A 303 -5.21 5.91 -31.07
C ASN A 303 -5.54 6.72 -29.80
N TYR A 304 -5.00 6.32 -28.66
CA TYR A 304 -5.18 6.98 -27.36
C TYR A 304 -3.90 7.64 -26.83
N ASN A 305 -2.91 7.87 -27.71
CA ASN A 305 -1.59 8.44 -27.38
C ASN A 305 -0.77 7.61 -26.38
N LEU A 306 -0.95 6.30 -26.37
CA LEU A 306 -0.18 5.37 -25.55
C LEU A 306 0.82 4.60 -26.42
N THR A 307 1.97 4.23 -25.84
CA THR A 307 3.04 3.51 -26.52
C THR A 307 3.48 2.29 -25.74
N LEU A 308 3.96 1.26 -26.44
CA LEU A 308 4.58 0.10 -25.82
C LEU A 308 6.00 0.41 -25.32
N ASN A 309 6.44 -0.30 -24.32
CA ASN A 309 7.79 -0.23 -23.78
C ASN A 309 8.66 -1.33 -24.39
N ASP A 310 9.32 -1.03 -25.48
CA ASP A 310 10.16 -1.99 -26.22
C ASP A 310 11.30 -2.57 -25.35
N ALA A 311 11.79 -1.80 -24.37
CA ALA A 311 12.86 -2.26 -23.46
C ALA A 311 12.41 -3.37 -22.49
N LYS A 312 11.09 -3.56 -22.32
CA LYS A 312 10.51 -4.60 -21.47
C LYS A 312 9.80 -5.69 -22.25
N LYS A 313 9.88 -5.66 -23.56
CA LYS A 313 9.31 -6.71 -24.41
C LYS A 313 10.09 -8.01 -24.21
N GLU A 314 9.36 -9.08 -23.93
CA GLU A 314 9.91 -10.42 -23.78
C GLU A 314 9.18 -11.36 -24.72
N ILE A 315 9.92 -12.08 -25.61
CA ILE A 315 9.38 -13.13 -26.48
C ILE A 315 10.07 -14.44 -26.12
N HIS A 316 9.28 -15.48 -25.91
CA HIS A 316 9.77 -16.81 -25.58
C HIS A 316 9.08 -17.88 -26.42
N GLU A 317 9.81 -18.94 -26.73
CA GLU A 317 9.32 -20.16 -27.35
C GLU A 317 9.45 -21.32 -26.36
N THR A 318 8.51 -22.25 -26.38
CA THR A 318 8.51 -23.43 -25.48
C THR A 318 9.77 -24.30 -25.71
N PRO A 319 10.48 -24.75 -24.64
CA PRO A 319 10.18 -24.58 -23.22
C PRO A 319 10.70 -23.25 -22.65
N TYR A 320 9.89 -22.55 -21.85
CA TYR A 320 10.27 -21.33 -21.17
C TYR A 320 9.75 -21.29 -19.72
N TYR A 321 10.41 -20.49 -18.89
CA TYR A 321 10.01 -20.28 -17.51
C TYR A 321 9.44 -18.86 -17.32
N ILE A 322 8.24 -18.78 -16.77
CA ILE A 322 7.63 -17.51 -16.35
C ILE A 322 7.60 -17.51 -14.82
N GLY A 323 8.42 -16.70 -14.22
CA GLY A 323 8.50 -16.58 -12.76
C GLY A 323 9.72 -15.80 -12.33
N GLU A 324 9.91 -15.70 -11.05
CA GLU A 324 11.09 -15.05 -10.46
C GLU A 324 11.93 -16.10 -9.73
N PRO A 325 13.01 -16.60 -10.32
CA PRO A 325 13.86 -17.62 -9.69
C PRO A 325 14.31 -17.22 -8.28
N ALA A 326 14.67 -15.94 -8.08
CA ALA A 326 15.07 -15.41 -6.79
C ALA A 326 14.03 -15.58 -5.69
N ILE A 327 12.74 -15.49 -6.04
CA ILE A 327 11.66 -15.72 -5.06
C ILE A 327 11.54 -17.19 -4.71
N ASN A 328 11.70 -18.09 -5.67
CA ASN A 328 11.69 -19.53 -5.39
C ASN A 328 12.86 -19.92 -4.49
N ASP A 329 14.08 -19.42 -4.76
CA ASP A 329 15.24 -19.65 -3.90
C ASP A 329 15.00 -19.11 -2.48
N THR A 330 14.35 -17.95 -2.38
CA THR A 330 13.96 -17.35 -1.08
C THR A 330 12.98 -18.25 -0.34
N ILE A 331 11.99 -18.82 -1.04
CA ILE A 331 11.01 -19.73 -0.45
C ILE A 331 11.73 -20.97 0.10
N ILE A 332 12.62 -21.57 -0.67
CA ILE A 332 13.39 -22.73 -0.26
C ILE A 332 14.19 -22.44 1.01
N SER A 333 14.90 -21.29 1.07
CA SER A 333 15.69 -20.90 2.25
C SER A 333 14.79 -20.72 3.49
N ILE A 334 13.59 -20.15 3.32
CA ILE A 334 12.62 -19.99 4.42
C ILE A 334 12.09 -21.35 4.87
N ASP A 335 11.79 -22.25 3.94
CA ASP A 335 11.25 -23.58 4.25
C ASP A 335 12.30 -24.42 5.00
N ILE A 336 13.58 -24.32 4.63
CA ILE A 336 14.69 -24.96 5.36
C ILE A 336 14.73 -24.42 6.80
N LEU A 337 14.72 -23.10 7.00
CA LEU A 337 14.70 -22.50 8.34
C LEU A 337 13.48 -22.97 9.15
N ASN A 338 12.29 -22.98 8.54
CA ASN A 338 11.07 -23.41 9.20
C ASN A 338 11.06 -24.91 9.52
N LEU A 339 11.66 -25.75 8.68
CA LEU A 339 11.80 -27.17 8.94
C LEU A 339 12.64 -27.41 10.21
N HIS A 340 13.78 -26.72 10.34
CA HIS A 340 14.62 -26.80 11.54
C HIS A 340 13.89 -26.31 12.80
N ARG A 341 13.12 -25.24 12.68
CA ARG A 341 12.29 -24.72 13.79
C ARG A 341 11.21 -25.73 14.19
N LYS A 342 10.57 -26.40 13.22
CA LYS A 342 9.58 -27.45 13.46
C LYS A 342 10.19 -28.65 14.17
N ASN A 343 11.36 -29.10 13.74
CA ASN A 343 12.05 -30.23 14.37
C ASN A 343 12.40 -29.90 15.82
N LEU A 344 12.90 -28.68 16.08
CA LEU A 344 13.19 -28.23 17.44
C LEU A 344 11.91 -28.14 18.31
N ALA A 345 10.78 -27.71 17.74
CA ALA A 345 9.51 -27.70 18.45
C ALA A 345 9.07 -29.12 18.85
N ASN A 346 9.21 -30.07 17.95
CA ASN A 346 8.87 -31.48 18.23
C ASN A 346 9.78 -32.10 19.31
N GLU A 347 11.06 -31.67 19.40
CA GLU A 347 11.97 -32.08 20.47
C GLU A 347 11.58 -31.50 21.84
N LEU A 348 11.02 -30.29 21.87
CA LEU A 348 10.65 -29.58 23.11
C LEU A 348 9.25 -29.92 23.63
N ILE A 349 8.35 -30.41 22.79
CA ILE A 349 6.97 -30.74 23.16
C ILE A 349 6.92 -32.20 23.62
N SER A 350 6.51 -32.40 24.87
CA SER A 350 6.31 -33.77 25.41
C SER A 350 5.16 -34.47 24.68
N PRO A 351 5.25 -35.80 24.44
CA PRO A 351 4.28 -36.58 23.63
C PRO A 351 2.86 -36.67 24.17
N ASN A 352 2.55 -36.08 25.32
CA ASN A 352 1.28 -36.29 26.04
C ASN A 352 0.32 -35.07 26.04
N LYS A 353 0.39 -34.14 25.14
CA LYS A 353 -0.63 -33.09 24.98
C LYS A 353 -1.23 -33.11 23.59
N ASP A 354 -2.56 -33.33 23.54
CA ASP A 354 -3.42 -33.14 22.37
C ASP A 354 -3.49 -31.64 21.98
N ILE A 355 -2.36 -31.08 21.53
CA ILE A 355 -2.30 -29.72 21.01
C ILE A 355 -2.25 -29.86 19.48
N GLU A 356 -3.09 -29.11 18.79
CA GLU A 356 -3.08 -29.07 17.33
C GLU A 356 -1.66 -28.76 16.83
N LYS A 357 -0.99 -29.80 16.34
CA LYS A 357 0.44 -29.84 15.96
C LYS A 357 0.88 -28.80 14.92
N GLY A 358 -0.02 -27.97 14.43
CA GLY A 358 0.22 -27.03 13.34
C GLY A 358 0.61 -25.61 13.74
N GLU A 359 0.23 -25.11 14.92
CA GLU A 359 0.41 -23.72 15.29
C GLU A 359 1.65 -23.43 16.17
N GLU A 360 2.04 -24.33 17.02
CA GLU A 360 3.10 -24.11 18.02
C GLU A 360 4.50 -23.91 17.45
N PHE A 361 4.90 -24.63 16.40
CA PHE A 361 6.23 -24.48 15.84
C PHE A 361 6.46 -23.13 15.17
N LYS A 362 5.40 -22.42 14.78
CA LYS A 362 5.48 -21.11 14.11
C LYS A 362 6.10 -20.02 14.99
N TYR A 363 6.19 -20.26 16.27
CA TYR A 363 6.56 -19.28 17.28
C TYR A 363 7.93 -19.51 17.91
N ILE A 364 8.55 -20.66 17.69
CA ILE A 364 9.87 -20.97 18.23
C ILE A 364 10.95 -20.19 17.46
N VAL A 365 11.86 -19.57 18.20
CA VAL A 365 12.93 -18.74 17.61
C VAL A 365 13.87 -19.56 16.74
N GLY A 366 14.19 -20.82 17.11
CA GLY A 366 15.16 -21.66 16.40
C GLY A 366 16.59 -21.47 16.90
N LYS A 367 17.49 -22.40 16.53
CA LYS A 367 18.90 -22.34 16.96
C LYS A 367 19.68 -21.29 16.16
N HIS A 368 20.63 -20.65 16.81
CA HIS A 368 21.47 -19.56 16.30
C HIS A 368 22.11 -19.85 14.94
N HIS A 369 22.75 -21.04 14.73
CA HIS A 369 23.44 -21.32 13.47
C HIS A 369 22.50 -21.43 12.25
N TYR A 370 21.24 -21.82 12.42
CA TYR A 370 20.26 -21.84 11.32
C TYR A 370 19.89 -20.43 10.85
N TRP A 371 19.86 -19.46 11.79
CA TRP A 371 19.65 -18.07 11.42
C TRP A 371 20.83 -17.48 10.67
N LEU A 372 22.06 -17.86 11.02
CA LEU A 372 23.26 -17.41 10.29
C LEU A 372 23.32 -17.99 8.88
N ASN A 373 23.03 -19.30 8.73
CA ASN A 373 22.94 -19.92 7.40
C ASN A 373 21.87 -19.27 6.54
N PHE A 374 20.69 -19.03 7.12
CA PHE A 374 19.61 -18.32 6.45
C PHE A 374 20.04 -16.90 6.02
N HIS A 375 20.72 -16.16 6.88
CA HIS A 375 21.25 -14.84 6.53
C HIS A 375 22.22 -14.89 5.35
N HIS A 376 23.13 -15.87 5.36
CA HIS A 376 24.08 -16.07 4.28
C HIS A 376 23.34 -16.35 2.95
N ASP A 377 22.36 -17.24 2.95
CA ASP A 377 21.57 -17.56 1.76
C ASP A 377 20.81 -16.36 1.22
N ILE A 378 20.09 -15.62 2.07
CA ILE A 378 19.35 -14.43 1.65
C ILE A 378 20.29 -13.34 1.13
N SER A 379 21.46 -13.16 1.76
CA SER A 379 22.48 -12.21 1.29
C SER A 379 23.01 -12.60 -0.10
N ARG A 380 23.26 -13.88 -0.35
CA ARG A 380 23.66 -14.41 -1.65
C ARG A 380 22.56 -14.16 -2.70
N ILE A 381 21.31 -14.53 -2.40
CA ILE A 381 20.18 -14.38 -3.33
C ILE A 381 19.96 -12.91 -3.68
N THR A 382 20.01 -12.00 -2.71
CA THR A 382 19.84 -10.55 -2.95
C THR A 382 20.98 -9.94 -3.76
N THR A 383 22.22 -10.37 -3.51
CA THR A 383 23.40 -9.89 -4.24
C THR A 383 23.35 -10.29 -5.70
N LEU A 384 22.95 -11.53 -5.99
CA LEU A 384 22.81 -12.05 -7.36
C LEU A 384 21.62 -11.47 -8.10
N ASN A 385 20.57 -11.03 -7.38
CA ASN A 385 19.30 -10.58 -7.95
C ASN A 385 18.92 -9.16 -7.50
N LYS A 386 19.77 -8.19 -7.73
CA LYS A 386 19.61 -6.79 -7.27
C LYS A 386 18.26 -6.16 -7.66
N GLN A 387 17.70 -6.49 -8.82
CA GLN A 387 16.40 -5.98 -9.27
C GLN A 387 15.21 -6.55 -8.47
N ALA A 388 15.37 -7.75 -7.90
CA ALA A 388 14.35 -8.43 -7.10
C ALA A 388 14.48 -8.16 -5.59
N THR A 389 15.49 -7.38 -5.13
CA THR A 389 15.80 -7.15 -3.71
C THR A 389 14.56 -6.78 -2.90
N ARG A 390 13.75 -5.82 -3.36
CA ARG A 390 12.51 -5.44 -2.69
C ARG A 390 11.57 -6.62 -2.45
N LYS A 391 11.36 -7.43 -3.48
CA LYS A 391 10.44 -8.57 -3.41
C LYS A 391 10.96 -9.64 -2.47
N ILE A 392 12.28 -9.91 -2.50
CA ILE A 392 12.95 -10.86 -1.61
C ILE A 392 12.79 -10.41 -0.15
N VAL A 393 13.19 -9.18 0.17
CA VAL A 393 13.11 -8.61 1.53
C VAL A 393 11.67 -8.65 2.04
N LEU A 394 10.73 -8.17 1.24
CA LEU A 394 9.32 -8.15 1.62
C LEU A 394 8.75 -9.56 1.84
N TYR A 395 9.14 -10.52 1.00
CA TYR A 395 8.71 -11.91 1.15
C TYR A 395 9.25 -12.51 2.44
N VAL A 396 10.55 -12.33 2.73
CA VAL A 396 11.19 -12.77 3.97
C VAL A 396 10.47 -12.19 5.18
N LEU A 397 10.29 -10.86 5.25
CA LEU A 397 9.66 -10.20 6.39
C LEU A 397 8.19 -10.60 6.60
N LYS A 398 7.45 -10.91 5.52
CA LYS A 398 6.06 -11.38 5.62
C LYS A 398 5.94 -12.87 5.96
N ALA A 399 6.90 -13.68 5.57
CA ALA A 399 6.89 -15.13 5.80
C ALA A 399 7.44 -15.51 7.18
N ILE A 400 8.44 -14.77 7.68
CA ILE A 400 9.06 -15.06 8.97
C ILE A 400 8.16 -14.53 10.11
N LYS A 401 7.83 -15.43 11.02
CA LYS A 401 7.14 -15.11 12.26
C LYS A 401 8.03 -15.49 13.43
N ILE A 402 8.33 -14.53 14.30
CA ILE A 402 9.05 -14.77 15.55
C ILE A 402 8.10 -14.45 16.69
N TYR A 403 8.01 -15.36 17.63
CA TYR A 403 7.28 -15.19 18.87
C TYR A 403 8.16 -15.58 20.05
N ILE A 404 7.94 -14.94 21.16
CA ILE A 404 8.42 -15.39 22.45
C ILE A 404 7.28 -16.24 23.03
N ASP A 405 7.53 -17.54 23.16
CA ASP A 405 6.59 -18.43 23.79
C ASP A 405 7.03 -18.71 25.24
N PRO A 406 6.22 -18.33 26.23
CA PRO A 406 6.52 -18.56 27.65
C PRO A 406 6.79 -20.03 27.99
N ASN A 407 6.07 -20.96 27.36
CA ASN A 407 6.24 -22.39 27.60
C ASN A 407 7.56 -22.93 27.05
N SER A 408 7.99 -22.43 25.91
CA SER A 408 9.31 -22.79 25.32
C SER A 408 10.45 -22.23 26.17
N LEU A 409 10.29 -21.07 26.77
CA LEU A 409 11.26 -20.49 27.69
C LEU A 409 11.39 -21.27 28.99
N LYS A 410 10.28 -21.74 29.56
CA LYS A 410 10.28 -22.59 30.77
C LYS A 410 10.97 -23.94 30.55
N LYS A 411 10.98 -24.46 29.33
CA LYS A 411 11.56 -25.77 28.96
C LYS A 411 12.97 -25.68 28.41
N ALA A 412 13.34 -24.55 27.78
CA ALA A 412 14.66 -24.31 27.23
C ALA A 412 15.58 -23.66 28.28
N ASN A 413 16.89 -23.79 28.10
CA ASN A 413 17.83 -22.95 28.84
C ASN A 413 17.60 -21.48 28.47
N PRO A 414 17.15 -20.61 29.41
CA PRO A 414 16.79 -19.22 29.12
C PRO A 414 17.91 -18.44 28.43
N TYR A 415 19.14 -18.65 28.81
CA TYR A 415 20.32 -18.02 28.21
C TYR A 415 20.48 -18.38 26.73
N SER A 416 20.33 -19.65 26.39
CA SER A 416 20.41 -20.11 24.99
C SER A 416 19.26 -19.56 24.15
N TYR A 417 18.08 -19.47 24.70
CA TYR A 417 16.90 -18.90 24.04
C TYR A 417 17.10 -17.42 23.74
N ILE A 418 17.54 -16.62 24.70
CA ILE A 418 17.82 -15.19 24.55
C ILE A 418 18.92 -14.96 23.51
N LYS A 419 19.98 -15.75 23.52
CA LYS A 419 21.03 -15.69 22.49
C LYS A 419 20.50 -15.96 21.10
N ASN A 420 19.64 -16.94 20.95
CA ASN A 420 19.00 -17.28 19.66
C ASN A 420 18.08 -16.14 19.20
N LEU A 421 17.34 -15.51 20.12
CA LEU A 421 16.49 -14.35 19.84
C LEU A 421 17.33 -13.15 19.35
N TYR A 422 18.46 -12.85 19.97
CA TYR A 422 19.34 -11.77 19.53
C TYR A 422 19.90 -12.02 18.14
N THR A 423 20.27 -13.27 17.81
CA THR A 423 20.71 -13.62 16.46
C THR A 423 19.59 -13.45 15.44
N ALA A 424 18.39 -13.90 15.77
CA ALA A 424 17.22 -13.72 14.88
C ALA A 424 16.93 -12.24 14.62
N LEU A 425 16.98 -11.40 15.67
CA LEU A 425 16.81 -9.94 15.54
C LEU A 425 17.89 -9.30 14.67
N GLU A 426 19.17 -9.70 14.83
CA GLU A 426 20.27 -9.20 14.01
C GLU A 426 20.05 -9.56 12.54
N VAL A 427 19.72 -10.83 12.24
CA VAL A 427 19.47 -11.31 10.89
C VAL A 427 18.29 -10.57 10.24
N ILE A 428 17.16 -10.44 10.93
CA ILE A 428 15.98 -9.77 10.40
C ILE A 428 16.23 -8.29 10.18
N THR A 429 16.94 -7.63 11.10
CA THR A 429 17.34 -6.23 10.96
C THR A 429 18.28 -6.05 9.77
N SER A 430 19.23 -6.96 9.58
CA SER A 430 20.14 -6.96 8.42
C SER A 430 19.38 -7.10 7.12
N VAL A 431 18.45 -8.08 7.02
CA VAL A 431 17.61 -8.27 5.83
C VAL A 431 16.78 -7.02 5.55
N TYR A 432 16.11 -6.45 6.55
CA TYR A 432 15.33 -5.22 6.40
C TYR A 432 16.20 -4.06 5.90
N SER A 433 17.41 -3.90 6.43
CA SER A 433 18.32 -2.80 6.07
C SER A 433 18.79 -2.83 4.60
N THR A 434 18.61 -3.95 3.89
CA THR A 434 18.98 -4.05 2.47
C THR A 434 18.00 -3.33 1.54
N TYR A 435 16.75 -3.12 1.98
CA TYR A 435 15.75 -2.38 1.21
C TYR A 435 14.68 -1.76 2.13
N LEU A 436 14.63 -0.43 2.16
CA LEU A 436 13.70 0.34 2.99
C LEU A 436 12.61 0.98 2.11
N ASP A 437 11.36 0.58 2.34
CA ASP A 437 10.16 1.30 1.91
C ASP A 437 9.05 1.14 2.98
N PHE A 438 7.91 1.77 2.80
CA PHE A 438 6.83 1.68 3.79
C PHE A 438 6.35 0.25 4.00
N ASP A 439 6.17 -0.55 2.94
CA ASP A 439 5.66 -1.93 3.03
C ASP A 439 6.65 -2.86 3.76
N THR A 440 7.97 -2.72 3.49
CA THR A 440 9.02 -3.45 4.22
C THR A 440 9.14 -2.98 5.67
N THR A 441 9.01 -1.67 5.91
CA THR A 441 9.01 -1.08 7.25
C THR A 441 7.82 -1.58 8.08
N HIS A 442 6.62 -1.59 7.50
CA HIS A 442 5.45 -2.15 8.18
C HIS A 442 5.60 -3.64 8.49
N ALA A 443 6.15 -4.42 7.55
CA ALA A 443 6.39 -5.84 7.79
C ALA A 443 7.42 -6.07 8.90
N PHE A 444 8.48 -5.27 8.96
CA PHE A 444 9.50 -5.30 10.00
C PHE A 444 8.91 -4.92 11.37
N ILE A 445 8.19 -3.80 11.45
CA ILE A 445 7.53 -3.35 12.69
C ILE A 445 6.56 -4.42 13.20
N ARG A 446 5.82 -5.10 12.33
CA ARG A 446 4.92 -6.20 12.76
C ARG A 446 5.66 -7.32 13.47
N ILE A 447 6.85 -7.71 13.01
CA ILE A 447 7.67 -8.71 13.68
C ILE A 447 8.07 -8.20 15.07
N LEU A 448 8.54 -6.95 15.17
CA LEU A 448 8.97 -6.36 16.42
C LEU A 448 7.84 -6.14 17.42
N LEU A 449 6.63 -5.77 16.94
CA LEU A 449 5.44 -5.65 17.79
C LEU A 449 5.03 -7.01 18.38
N ARG A 450 5.10 -8.09 17.59
CA ARG A 450 4.83 -9.44 18.10
C ARG A 450 5.82 -9.85 19.19
N LEU A 451 7.10 -9.53 18.99
CA LEU A 451 8.12 -9.77 20.01
C LEU A 451 7.84 -8.96 21.27
N LYS A 452 7.51 -7.69 21.14
CA LYS A 452 7.19 -6.83 22.27
C LYS A 452 5.97 -7.31 23.04
N ASN A 453 4.90 -7.72 22.34
CA ASN A 453 3.71 -8.29 22.98
C ASN A 453 4.04 -9.57 23.77
N GLY A 454 4.84 -10.48 23.17
CA GLY A 454 5.31 -11.68 23.89
C GLY A 454 6.13 -11.34 25.14
N LEU A 455 6.92 -10.26 25.13
CA LEU A 455 7.63 -9.79 26.34
C LEU A 455 6.68 -9.29 27.42
N HIS A 456 5.59 -8.63 27.06
CA HIS A 456 4.55 -8.22 28.00
C HIS A 456 3.85 -9.42 28.66
N GLU A 457 3.50 -10.44 27.87
CA GLU A 457 2.91 -11.69 28.38
C GLU A 457 3.86 -12.41 29.37
N LEU A 458 5.17 -12.42 29.08
CA LEU A 458 6.17 -12.97 29.99
C LEU A 458 6.32 -12.19 31.29
N LYS A 459 6.13 -10.88 31.23
CA LYS A 459 6.18 -10.02 32.42
C LYS A 459 5.04 -10.33 33.40
N GLU A 460 3.86 -10.62 32.85
CA GLU A 460 2.67 -11.00 33.64
C GLU A 460 2.81 -12.40 34.26
N ASP A 461 3.54 -13.31 33.59
CA ASP A 461 3.72 -14.71 34.03
C ASP A 461 4.92 -14.92 35.00
N GLU A 462 5.67 -13.84 35.35
CA GLU A 462 6.86 -13.87 36.23
C GLU A 462 7.93 -14.91 35.82
N SER A 463 7.87 -15.40 34.59
CA SER A 463 8.72 -16.49 34.10
C SER A 463 10.14 -16.07 33.71
N ILE A 464 10.39 -14.76 33.62
CA ILE A 464 11.70 -14.16 33.32
C ILE A 464 11.93 -12.96 34.27
N ASN A 465 13.20 -12.74 34.61
CA ASN A 465 13.60 -11.55 35.35
C ASN A 465 13.26 -10.27 34.57
N GLN A 466 12.68 -9.28 35.25
CA GLN A 466 12.32 -7.98 34.65
C GLN A 466 13.51 -7.28 33.98
N ASP A 467 14.72 -7.43 34.52
CA ASP A 467 15.93 -6.86 33.93
C ASP A 467 16.26 -7.48 32.57
N GLU A 468 16.00 -8.77 32.36
CA GLU A 468 16.21 -9.44 31.05
C GLU A 468 15.19 -8.96 30.02
N ILE A 469 13.94 -8.78 30.43
CA ILE A 469 12.90 -8.20 29.54
C ILE A 469 13.31 -6.79 29.11
N LEU A 470 13.75 -5.96 30.05
CA LEU A 470 14.23 -4.61 29.77
C LEU A 470 15.45 -4.62 28.83
N ASN A 471 16.36 -5.58 29.00
CA ASN A 471 17.52 -5.74 28.14
C ASN A 471 17.12 -6.12 26.70
N ILE A 472 16.13 -7.01 26.53
CA ILE A 472 15.60 -7.37 25.20
C ILE A 472 14.92 -6.15 24.55
N GLU A 473 14.08 -5.42 25.30
CA GLU A 473 13.44 -4.18 24.80
C GLU A 473 14.49 -3.14 24.40
N ASN A 474 15.51 -2.92 25.21
CA ASN A 474 16.61 -2.02 24.88
C ASN A 474 17.35 -2.49 23.61
N LYS A 475 17.54 -3.79 23.44
CA LYS A 475 18.18 -4.35 22.25
C LYS A 475 17.34 -4.12 20.99
N ILE A 476 16.03 -4.33 21.06
CA ILE A 476 15.10 -4.00 19.97
C ILE A 476 15.19 -2.51 19.61
N PHE A 477 15.16 -1.63 20.64
CA PHE A 477 15.31 -0.19 20.45
C PHE A 477 16.63 0.15 19.73
N GLU A 478 17.74 -0.45 20.14
CA GLU A 478 19.06 -0.21 19.54
C GLU A 478 19.14 -0.65 18.08
N HIS A 479 18.54 -1.79 17.72
CA HIS A 479 18.46 -2.25 16.34
C HIS A 479 17.73 -1.25 15.46
N VAL A 480 16.55 -0.81 15.89
CA VAL A 480 15.75 0.17 15.14
C VAL A 480 16.45 1.53 15.07
N TYR A 481 17.03 1.99 16.18
CA TYR A 481 17.78 3.25 16.21
C TYR A 481 19.01 3.22 15.28
N ARG A 482 19.74 2.09 15.24
CA ARG A 482 20.86 1.89 14.31
C ARG A 482 20.42 2.03 12.85
N VAL A 483 19.30 1.41 12.48
CA VAL A 483 18.75 1.54 11.11
C VAL A 483 18.39 2.99 10.82
N LEU A 484 17.69 3.68 11.71
CA LEU A 484 17.36 5.10 11.56
C LEU A 484 18.60 5.97 11.39
N LYS A 485 19.62 5.77 12.22
CA LYS A 485 20.87 6.53 12.20
C LYS A 485 21.66 6.32 10.89
N GLN A 486 21.73 5.08 10.40
CA GLN A 486 22.41 4.75 9.15
C GLN A 486 21.69 5.33 7.94
N ASN A 487 20.36 5.44 7.99
CA ASN A 487 19.53 5.88 6.88
C ASN A 487 18.96 7.29 7.07
N LYS A 488 19.52 8.10 7.97
CA LYS A 488 19.01 9.44 8.31
C LYS A 488 18.86 10.40 7.12
N HIS A 489 19.58 10.18 6.02
CA HIS A 489 19.47 10.97 4.79
C HIS A 489 18.33 10.51 3.85
N ASN A 490 17.77 9.32 4.06
CA ASN A 490 16.74 8.70 3.21
C ASN A 490 15.57 8.15 4.04
N LEU A 491 15.10 8.90 5.03
CA LEU A 491 14.05 8.46 5.97
C LEU A 491 12.64 8.41 5.38
N ASN A 492 12.39 9.03 4.23
CA ASN A 492 11.05 9.29 3.68
C ASN A 492 10.13 8.06 3.64
N ASN A 493 10.68 6.86 3.61
CA ASN A 493 9.91 5.62 3.53
C ASN A 493 10.00 4.74 4.79
N SER A 494 10.61 5.23 5.86
CA SER A 494 10.82 4.49 7.11
C SER A 494 10.50 5.31 8.37
N THR A 495 9.73 6.37 8.22
CA THR A 495 9.36 7.29 9.32
C THR A 495 8.56 6.59 10.43
N ASP A 496 7.87 5.49 10.12
CA ASP A 496 7.17 4.67 11.12
C ASP A 496 8.10 4.04 12.17
N LEU A 497 9.39 3.91 11.88
CA LEU A 497 10.37 3.50 12.89
C LEU A 497 10.47 4.53 14.02
N ILE A 498 10.31 5.82 13.72
CA ILE A 498 10.28 6.90 14.74
C ILE A 498 9.08 6.66 15.66
N LEU A 499 7.91 6.40 15.08
CA LEU A 499 6.66 6.16 15.80
C LEU A 499 6.76 4.88 16.65
N PHE A 500 7.35 3.82 16.09
CA PHE A 500 7.57 2.57 16.82
C PHE A 500 8.48 2.78 18.04
N LEU A 501 9.53 3.59 17.94
CA LEU A 501 10.43 3.90 19.06
C LEU A 501 9.76 4.74 20.15
N GLU A 502 8.67 5.43 19.86
CA GLU A 502 7.87 6.13 20.88
C GLU A 502 7.31 5.15 21.93
N THR A 503 7.00 3.93 21.53
CA THR A 503 6.40 2.90 22.40
C THR A 503 7.35 2.32 23.45
N PHE A 504 8.64 2.67 23.45
CA PHE A 504 9.64 2.18 24.40
C PHE A 504 9.91 3.18 25.53
N ASN A 505 10.44 2.68 26.67
CA ASN A 505 10.87 3.55 27.77
C ASN A 505 12.06 4.42 27.36
N LYS A 506 13.03 3.83 26.64
CA LYS A 506 14.16 4.56 26.04
C LYS A 506 13.63 5.48 24.91
N LYS A 507 14.09 6.72 24.89
CA LYS A 507 13.59 7.73 23.94
C LYS A 507 14.72 8.30 23.07
N LEU A 508 14.39 8.73 21.84
CA LEU A 508 15.29 9.43 20.95
C LEU A 508 15.78 10.75 21.58
N SER A 509 17.02 11.12 21.30
CA SER A 509 17.55 12.39 21.80
C SER A 509 16.97 13.58 21.01
N PRO A 510 16.75 14.74 21.67
CA PRO A 510 16.32 15.96 20.99
C PRO A 510 17.27 16.38 19.87
N GLN A 511 18.58 16.19 20.05
CA GLN A 511 19.59 16.50 19.03
C GLN A 511 19.40 15.69 17.76
N PHE A 512 19.15 14.38 17.89
CA PHE A 512 18.91 13.50 16.74
C PHE A 512 17.63 13.89 15.99
N LEU A 513 16.54 14.20 16.71
CA LEU A 513 15.31 14.68 16.07
C LEU A 513 15.48 16.03 15.40
N CYS A 514 16.26 16.95 15.98
CA CYS A 514 16.62 18.21 15.34
C CYS A 514 17.47 18.02 14.07
N GLU A 515 18.38 17.06 14.08
CA GLU A 515 19.16 16.70 12.89
C GLU A 515 18.27 16.19 11.75
N ILE A 516 17.33 15.30 12.06
CA ILE A 516 16.35 14.78 11.09
C ILE A 516 15.50 15.93 10.52
N LEU A 517 15.04 16.88 11.35
CA LEU A 517 14.25 18.04 10.90
C LEU A 517 15.03 18.94 9.94
N GLU A 518 16.36 19.05 10.08
CA GLU A 518 17.17 19.81 9.13
C GLU A 518 17.32 19.08 7.79
N LEU A 519 17.60 17.78 7.84
CA LEU A 519 17.80 16.97 6.64
C LEU A 519 16.50 16.85 5.81
N HIS A 520 15.34 16.79 6.49
CA HIS A 520 14.04 16.55 5.88
C HIS A 520 13.04 17.69 6.09
N SER A 521 13.51 18.93 6.01
CA SER A 521 12.73 20.14 6.33
C SER A 521 11.47 20.35 5.49
N LYS A 522 11.34 19.68 4.34
CA LYS A 522 10.19 19.75 3.43
C LYS A 522 9.44 18.42 3.31
N ASP A 523 9.91 17.36 3.96
CA ASP A 523 9.24 16.06 3.89
C ASP A 523 8.10 16.00 4.88
N TYR A 524 6.89 15.98 4.33
CA TYR A 524 5.66 16.03 5.11
C TYR A 524 5.52 14.87 6.09
N PHE A 525 5.84 13.65 5.67
CA PHE A 525 5.72 12.47 6.53
C PHE A 525 6.70 12.50 7.70
N THR A 526 7.92 12.96 7.47
CA THR A 526 8.92 13.12 8.54
C THR A 526 8.49 14.19 9.55
N LEU A 527 7.98 15.34 9.07
CA LEU A 527 7.48 16.40 9.96
C LEU A 527 6.34 15.90 10.84
N CYS A 528 5.36 15.19 10.25
CA CYS A 528 4.25 14.62 10.99
C CYS A 528 4.69 13.54 11.99
N SER A 529 5.60 12.65 11.59
CA SER A 529 6.11 11.59 12.47
C SER A 529 6.84 12.14 13.68
N ILE A 530 7.64 13.20 13.50
CA ILE A 530 8.32 13.87 14.62
C ILE A 530 7.32 14.62 15.50
N ALA A 531 6.34 15.27 14.90
CA ALA A 531 5.27 15.94 15.63
C ALA A 531 4.53 14.96 16.55
N HIS A 532 4.15 13.81 16.01
CA HIS A 532 3.50 12.74 16.78
C HIS A 532 4.42 12.21 17.90
N TYR A 533 5.70 11.99 17.60
CA TYR A 533 6.67 11.45 18.55
C TYR A 533 6.90 12.34 19.78
N ILE A 534 6.94 13.68 19.60
CA ILE A 534 7.24 14.62 20.68
C ILE A 534 6.05 14.92 21.59
N GLN A 535 4.82 14.49 21.22
CA GLN A 535 3.65 14.64 22.07
C GLN A 535 3.73 13.71 23.28
N ASP A 536 3.31 14.21 24.43
CA ASP A 536 3.08 13.33 25.58
C ASP A 536 1.73 12.65 25.45
N GLN A 537 1.75 11.47 24.86
CA GLN A 537 0.56 10.65 24.63
C GLN A 537 -0.13 10.19 25.92
N ARG A 538 0.58 10.24 27.07
CA ARG A 538 0.05 9.82 28.38
C ARG A 538 -0.69 10.94 29.10
N ALA A 539 -0.47 12.19 28.70
CA ALA A 539 -1.14 13.31 29.32
C ALA A 539 -2.58 13.45 28.80
N LYS A 540 -3.56 13.49 29.71
CA LYS A 540 -4.99 13.69 29.38
C LYS A 540 -5.27 14.94 28.54
N ASN A 541 -4.35 15.91 28.50
CA ASN A 541 -4.48 17.21 27.85
C ASN A 541 -3.50 17.44 26.68
N ASN A 542 -2.93 16.39 26.09
CA ASN A 542 -1.96 16.48 24.98
C ASN A 542 -0.76 17.43 25.27
N PHE A 543 -0.27 17.46 26.52
CA PHE A 543 0.90 18.27 26.85
C PHE A 543 2.17 17.73 26.20
N LEU A 544 2.95 18.66 25.67
CA LEU A 544 4.27 18.38 25.14
C LEU A 544 5.21 17.90 26.24
N ASN A 545 5.97 16.83 25.97
CA ASN A 545 7.04 16.42 26.87
C ASN A 545 8.11 17.54 26.94
N PRO A 546 8.40 18.11 28.13
CA PRO A 546 9.32 19.24 28.29
C PRO A 546 10.71 19.01 27.68
N ARG A 547 11.15 17.77 27.60
CA ARG A 547 12.41 17.36 26.97
C ARG A 547 12.51 17.80 25.49
N TYR A 548 11.38 17.88 24.77
CA TYR A 548 11.34 18.18 23.34
C TYR A 548 10.99 19.62 22.99
N LYS A 549 11.07 20.55 23.94
CA LYS A 549 10.75 21.97 23.71
C LYS A 549 11.53 22.59 22.56
N ILE A 550 12.80 22.23 22.41
CA ILE A 550 13.68 22.71 21.31
C ILE A 550 13.22 22.11 19.98
N VAL A 551 12.87 20.83 19.97
CA VAL A 551 12.38 20.14 18.76
C VAL A 551 11.08 20.76 18.29
N LEU A 552 10.13 21.04 19.22
CA LEU A 552 8.87 21.71 18.89
C LEU A 552 9.10 23.07 18.26
N LYS A 553 9.96 23.92 18.86
CA LYS A 553 10.25 25.25 18.32
C LYS A 553 10.78 25.17 16.87
N LYS A 554 11.67 24.21 16.62
CA LYS A 554 12.24 23.98 15.29
C LYS A 554 11.20 23.43 14.31
N LEU A 555 10.38 22.49 14.74
CA LEU A 555 9.29 21.93 13.95
C LEU A 555 8.28 23.01 13.57
N SER A 556 7.81 23.81 14.54
CA SER A 556 6.86 24.91 14.28
C SER A 556 7.42 25.90 13.26
N SER A 557 8.68 26.31 13.38
CA SER A 557 9.29 27.23 12.41
C SER A 557 9.35 26.65 10.98
N LYS A 558 9.55 25.32 10.83
CA LYS A 558 9.52 24.65 9.52
C LYS A 558 8.12 24.60 8.94
N ILE A 559 7.12 24.28 9.76
CA ILE A 559 5.71 24.24 9.36
C ILE A 559 5.25 25.65 8.97
N ASP A 560 5.54 26.67 9.78
CA ASP A 560 5.19 28.06 9.51
C ASP A 560 5.82 28.55 8.19
N TYR A 561 7.07 28.15 7.93
CA TYR A 561 7.74 28.45 6.65
C TYR A 561 7.01 27.82 5.46
N ILE A 562 6.59 26.54 5.56
CA ILE A 562 5.86 25.86 4.50
C ILE A 562 4.52 26.55 4.24
N ILE A 563 3.80 26.93 5.29
CA ILE A 563 2.49 27.60 5.19
C ILE A 563 2.62 28.99 4.57
N SER A 564 3.66 29.74 4.96
CA SER A 564 3.90 31.10 4.49
C SER A 564 4.42 31.16 3.05
N ASN A 565 4.95 30.04 2.53
CA ASN A 565 5.50 29.94 1.18
C ASN A 565 4.80 28.81 0.39
N PRO A 566 3.49 28.96 0.09
CA PRO A 566 2.79 27.98 -0.71
C PRO A 566 3.39 27.87 -2.12
N PRO A 567 3.33 26.69 -2.75
CA PRO A 567 3.67 26.58 -4.16
C PRO A 567 2.83 27.57 -4.95
N LYS A 568 3.44 28.27 -5.90
CA LYS A 568 2.72 29.19 -6.79
C LYS A 568 1.70 28.36 -7.60
N SER A 569 0.47 28.32 -7.14
CA SER A 569 -0.65 27.74 -7.88
C SER A 569 -1.27 28.81 -8.78
N MET A 570 -1.98 28.40 -9.83
CA MET A 570 -2.61 29.33 -10.77
C MET A 570 -3.55 30.36 -10.08
N ASN A 571 -4.07 30.09 -8.89
CA ASN A 571 -5.03 30.93 -8.17
C ASN A 571 -4.50 31.45 -6.81
N GLY A 572 -3.22 31.35 -6.51
CA GLY A 572 -2.64 31.84 -5.25
C GLY A 572 -3.07 31.09 -3.99
N LYS A 573 -3.94 30.11 -4.11
CA LYS A 573 -4.38 29.23 -3.03
C LYS A 573 -3.81 27.82 -3.25
N SER A 574 -3.13 27.30 -2.26
CA SER A 574 -2.66 25.93 -2.30
C SER A 574 -3.49 25.06 -1.35
N PRO A 575 -4.48 24.31 -1.84
CA PRO A 575 -5.26 23.38 -1.04
C PRO A 575 -4.41 22.28 -0.40
N LEU A 576 -3.21 22.06 -0.94
CA LEU A 576 -2.26 21.10 -0.37
C LEU A 576 -1.92 21.38 1.09
N PHE A 577 -1.85 22.67 1.49
CA PHE A 577 -1.58 23.02 2.88
C PHE A 577 -2.77 22.69 3.78
N ASP A 578 -3.98 22.83 3.28
CA ASP A 578 -5.19 22.38 3.99
C ASP A 578 -5.19 20.84 4.13
N ALA A 579 -4.76 20.12 3.11
CA ALA A 579 -4.61 18.66 3.16
C ALA A 579 -3.54 18.24 4.16
N ASN A 580 -2.40 18.93 4.20
CA ASN A 580 -1.36 18.68 5.17
C ASN A 580 -1.87 18.85 6.60
N TYR A 581 -2.61 19.93 6.86
CA TYR A 581 -3.28 20.15 8.13
C TYR A 581 -4.30 19.08 8.42
N PHE A 582 -5.00 18.63 7.42
CA PHE A 582 -6.02 17.63 7.56
C PHE A 582 -5.47 16.27 8.02
N TYR A 583 -4.39 15.79 7.45
CA TYR A 583 -3.73 14.55 7.90
C TYR A 583 -3.04 14.70 9.26
N PHE A 584 -2.66 15.90 9.61
CA PHE A 584 -2.08 16.27 10.91
C PHE A 584 -3.13 16.32 12.01
N LEU A 585 -4.39 16.52 11.67
CA LEU A 585 -5.47 16.92 12.58
C LEU A 585 -5.91 15.85 13.56
N ASN A 586 -5.63 14.59 13.30
CA ASN A 586 -6.11 13.52 14.17
C ASN A 586 -5.60 13.61 15.60
N ASP A 587 -4.48 14.33 15.84
CA ASP A 587 -3.80 14.35 17.13
C ASP A 587 -3.49 15.75 17.69
N PHE A 588 -3.84 16.83 16.99
CA PHE A 588 -3.53 18.20 17.42
C PHE A 588 -4.79 19.05 17.65
N SER A 589 -5.01 19.47 18.89
CA SER A 589 -6.19 20.27 19.31
C SER A 589 -6.31 21.66 18.67
N HIS A 590 -5.33 22.10 17.89
CA HIS A 590 -5.27 23.45 17.32
C HIS A 590 -5.86 23.58 15.92
N TYR A 591 -6.32 22.50 15.31
CA TYR A 591 -6.74 22.50 13.91
C TYR A 591 -8.25 22.68 13.73
N LYS A 592 -8.61 23.32 12.60
CA LYS A 592 -10.01 23.55 12.26
C LYS A 592 -10.71 22.20 12.00
N PRO A 593 -11.84 21.93 12.64
CA PRO A 593 -12.60 20.71 12.36
C PRO A 593 -12.93 20.60 10.86
N ILE A 594 -12.97 19.38 10.32
CA ILE A 594 -13.36 19.09 8.93
C ILE A 594 -14.66 19.79 8.55
N LYS A 595 -15.64 19.78 9.46
CA LYS A 595 -16.90 20.52 9.29
C LYS A 595 -16.67 21.98 8.90
N LYS A 596 -15.71 22.65 9.54
CA LYS A 596 -15.37 24.05 9.22
C LYS A 596 -14.64 24.17 7.89
N MET A 597 -13.82 23.19 7.53
CA MET A 597 -13.17 23.11 6.22
C MET A 597 -14.22 22.94 5.10
N ILE A 598 -15.10 21.96 5.21
CA ILE A 598 -16.18 21.74 4.25
C ILE A 598 -17.04 23.00 4.10
N LEU A 599 -17.50 23.58 5.22
CA LEU A 599 -18.30 24.82 5.21
C LEU A 599 -17.54 26.02 4.63
N THR A 600 -16.22 26.08 4.74
CA THR A 600 -15.42 27.15 4.13
C THR A 600 -15.33 26.98 2.62
N TYR A 601 -15.28 25.75 2.12
CA TYR A 601 -15.27 25.46 0.70
C TYR A 601 -16.67 25.55 0.06
N THR A 602 -17.74 25.28 0.81
CA THR A 602 -19.11 25.34 0.30
C THR A 602 -19.73 26.76 0.32
N LYS A 603 -19.15 27.68 1.07
CA LYS A 603 -19.62 29.10 1.15
C LYS A 603 -19.07 30.03 0.08
N LYS A 604 -18.29 29.53 -0.86
CA LYS A 604 -17.76 30.27 -2.02
C LYS A 604 -18.46 29.87 -3.29
#